data_7622845b8e3b9ed6aeb45710745e4b5c
#
_entry.id   7622845b8e3b9ed6aeb45710745e4b5c
#
_cell.length_a   1.000
_cell.length_b   1.000
_cell.length_c   1.000
_cell.angle_alpha   90.00
_cell.angle_beta   90.00
_cell.angle_gamma   90.00
#
_symmetry.space_group_name_H-M   'P 1'
#
loop_
_entity.id
_entity.type
_entity.pdbx_description
1 polymer ?
#
loop_
_entity_poly.entity_id
_entity_poly.type
_entity_poly.pdbx_seq_one_letter_code
_entity_poly.pdbx_strand_id
1 'polypeptide(L)'
;MSLQGSRAKERTVLFVCVENAARSQMAEGFFRKYAPEGYLAISAGTMPAGPINPVAIQVMKEIGIDISEQKSKIIREDMIRNSDDMINMGCVDKQSCPALFINNVIEWGIEEPKGKSLEKVREIRDDIEQRVKQLAADLVKSSQQVNY
;
A
#
# COMPACT_ATOMS: atom_id res chain seq x y z
N MET A 1 -1.32 32.90 11.30
CA MET A 1 -1.76 32.41 11.14
C MET A 1 -1.80 31.34 11.17
N SER A 2 -2.15 31.03 11.67
CA SER A 2 -2.05 29.97 11.65
C SER A 2 -2.66 29.20 10.70
N LEU A 3 -2.19 29.15 9.64
CA LEU A 3 -2.71 28.37 8.59
C LEU A 3 -2.62 26.92 8.87
N GLN A 4 -1.78 26.56 9.80
CA GLN A 4 -1.68 25.18 10.20
C GLN A 4 -2.96 24.66 10.78
N GLY A 5 -3.69 25.54 11.47
CA GLY A 5 -4.93 25.12 12.08
C GLY A 5 -6.00 24.78 11.07
N SER A 6 -5.91 25.33 9.87
CA SER A 6 -6.93 25.10 8.86
C SER A 6 -6.53 24.01 7.88
N ARG A 7 -5.32 23.48 7.99
CA ARG A 7 -4.88 22.43 7.09
C ARG A 7 -5.64 21.15 7.36
N ALA A 8 -6.08 20.50 6.32
CA ALA A 8 -6.76 19.23 6.43
C ALA A 8 -5.80 18.21 7.06
N LYS A 9 -6.34 17.34 7.89
CA LYS A 9 -5.59 16.28 8.50
C LYS A 9 -5.08 15.34 7.40
N GLU A 10 -3.82 14.94 7.49
CA GLU A 10 -3.29 13.96 6.57
C GLU A 10 -3.94 12.61 6.80
N ARG A 11 -4.19 11.88 5.72
CA ARG A 11 -4.77 10.56 5.78
C ARG A 11 -3.74 9.54 5.32
N THR A 12 -3.78 8.38 5.93
CA THR A 12 -2.79 7.34 5.66
C THR A 12 -3.47 6.09 5.15
N VAL A 13 -2.91 5.52 4.07
CA VAL A 13 -3.33 4.23 3.54
C VAL A 13 -2.21 3.23 3.82
N LEU A 14 -2.56 2.13 4.49
CA LEU A 14 -1.62 1.09 4.87
C LEU A 14 -1.80 -0.14 3.99
N PHE A 15 -0.75 -0.53 3.31
CA PHE A 15 -0.75 -1.75 2.50
C PHE A 15 -0.01 -2.85 3.25
N VAL A 16 -0.66 -4.00 3.42
CA VAL A 16 -0.14 -5.08 4.26
C VAL A 16 0.03 -6.36 3.48
N CYS A 17 1.17 -7.01 3.64
CA CYS A 17 1.37 -8.38 3.16
C CYS A 17 2.23 -9.11 4.19
N VAL A 18 2.67 -10.33 3.89
CA VAL A 18 3.44 -11.09 4.87
C VAL A 18 4.87 -10.56 4.96
N GLU A 19 5.60 -10.54 3.86
CA GLU A 19 7.02 -10.20 3.88
C GLU A 19 7.33 -8.72 3.72
N ASN A 20 6.37 -7.95 3.21
CA ASN A 20 6.57 -6.54 2.91
C ASN A 20 7.81 -6.35 2.00
N ALA A 21 7.94 -7.22 1.02
CA ALA A 21 9.10 -7.21 0.13
C ALA A 21 8.75 -6.97 -1.32
N ALA A 22 7.51 -7.19 -1.74
CA ALA A 22 7.12 -7.02 -3.14
C ALA A 22 5.76 -6.35 -3.30
N ARG A 23 4.66 -7.09 -3.07
CA ARG A 23 3.31 -6.58 -3.38
C ARG A 23 2.98 -5.28 -2.67
N SER A 24 3.13 -5.24 -1.36
CA SER A 24 2.80 -4.03 -0.59
C SER A 24 3.79 -2.90 -0.88
N GLN A 25 5.03 -3.23 -1.21
CA GLN A 25 6.01 -2.21 -1.57
C GLN A 25 5.68 -1.57 -2.91
N MET A 26 5.25 -2.38 -3.89
CA MET A 26 4.81 -1.84 -5.17
C MET A 26 3.57 -0.96 -5.00
N ALA A 27 2.62 -1.42 -4.18
CA ALA A 27 1.42 -0.63 -3.91
C ALA A 27 1.77 0.71 -3.27
N GLU A 28 2.69 0.71 -2.32
CA GLU A 28 3.14 1.96 -1.69
C GLU A 28 3.74 2.90 -2.74
N GLY A 29 4.56 2.38 -3.63
CA GLY A 29 5.17 3.19 -4.69
C GLY A 29 4.14 3.79 -5.62
N PHE A 30 3.16 2.98 -6.03
CA PHE A 30 2.09 3.48 -6.90
C PHE A 30 1.22 4.51 -6.18
N PHE A 31 0.86 4.25 -4.94
CA PHE A 31 -0.01 5.19 -4.23
C PHE A 31 0.69 6.53 -4.02
N ARG A 32 1.99 6.49 -3.76
CA ARG A 32 2.74 7.75 -3.64
C ARG A 32 2.65 8.57 -4.92
N LYS A 33 2.59 7.89 -6.08
CA LYS A 33 2.47 8.58 -7.37
C LYS A 33 1.05 9.06 -7.65
N TYR A 34 0.04 8.27 -7.31
CA TYR A 34 -1.34 8.54 -7.72
C TYR A 34 -2.22 9.14 -6.64
N ALA A 35 -1.75 9.19 -5.40
CA ALA A 35 -2.58 9.63 -4.28
C ALA A 35 -3.04 11.07 -4.43
N PRO A 36 -4.26 11.36 -4.01
CA PRO A 36 -4.69 12.76 -3.93
C PRO A 36 -3.89 13.49 -2.87
N GLU A 37 -3.90 14.81 -2.96
CA GLU A 37 -3.20 15.63 -2.00
C GLU A 37 -3.69 15.33 -0.59
N GLY A 38 -2.78 15.27 0.37
CA GLY A 38 -3.12 15.01 1.76
C GLY A 38 -3.12 13.55 2.15
N TYR A 39 -2.79 12.65 1.23
CA TYR A 39 -2.73 11.23 1.52
C TYR A 39 -1.30 10.72 1.54
N LEU A 40 -1.01 9.86 2.51
CA LEU A 40 0.30 9.21 2.64
C LEU A 40 0.15 7.71 2.49
N ALA A 41 1.16 7.07 1.95
CA ALA A 41 1.20 5.62 1.82
C ALA A 41 2.23 5.05 2.78
N ILE A 42 1.86 3.99 3.48
CA ILE A 42 2.82 3.18 4.22
C ILE A 42 2.55 1.72 3.92
N SER A 43 3.54 0.88 4.13
CA SER A 43 3.38 -0.55 3.95
C SER A 43 4.08 -1.27 5.09
N ALA A 44 3.63 -2.49 5.38
CA ALA A 44 4.21 -3.29 6.46
C ALA A 44 3.87 -4.75 6.24
N GLY A 45 4.56 -5.63 6.96
CA GLY A 45 4.32 -7.06 6.87
C GLY A 45 4.30 -7.71 8.23
N THR A 46 3.65 -8.87 8.29
CA THR A 46 3.59 -9.64 9.54
C THR A 46 4.92 -10.36 9.80
N MET A 47 5.67 -10.66 8.74
CA MET A 47 6.98 -11.32 8.85
C MET A 47 7.93 -10.73 7.82
N PRO A 48 8.45 -9.52 8.08
CA PRO A 48 9.36 -8.88 7.11
C PRO A 48 10.57 -9.75 6.84
N ALA A 49 10.93 -9.86 5.56
CA ALA A 49 11.96 -10.79 5.13
C ALA A 49 13.26 -10.12 4.69
N GLY A 50 13.49 -8.90 5.11
CA GLY A 50 14.74 -8.21 4.77
C GLY A 50 14.60 -7.28 3.58
N PRO A 51 15.49 -7.35 2.59
CA PRO A 51 15.48 -6.35 1.51
C PRO A 51 14.28 -6.52 0.61
N ILE A 52 13.97 -5.44 -0.10
CA ILE A 52 12.89 -5.46 -1.10
C ILE A 52 13.31 -6.39 -2.23
N ASN A 53 12.34 -7.15 -2.74
CA ASN A 53 12.56 -8.09 -3.82
C ASN A 53 13.17 -7.36 -5.03
N PRO A 54 14.35 -7.78 -5.51
CA PRO A 54 15.01 -7.11 -6.63
C PRO A 54 14.18 -7.10 -7.91
N VAL A 55 13.38 -8.13 -8.14
CA VAL A 55 12.53 -8.18 -9.34
C VAL A 55 11.43 -7.12 -9.24
N ALA A 56 10.88 -6.93 -8.03
CA ALA A 56 9.90 -5.86 -7.82
C ALA A 56 10.52 -4.49 -8.10
N ILE A 57 11.75 -4.27 -7.62
CA ILE A 57 12.47 -3.01 -7.89
C ILE A 57 12.63 -2.82 -9.40
N GLN A 58 13.03 -3.89 -10.09
CA GLN A 58 13.27 -3.84 -11.53
C GLN A 58 12.01 -3.48 -12.32
N VAL A 59 10.90 -4.18 -12.06
CA VAL A 59 9.69 -3.95 -12.83
C VAL A 59 9.06 -2.59 -12.54
N MET A 60 9.24 -2.07 -11.33
CA MET A 60 8.76 -0.73 -11.01
C MET A 60 9.62 0.33 -11.71
N LYS A 61 10.91 0.10 -11.76
CA LYS A 61 11.81 1.03 -12.43
C LYS A 61 11.52 1.12 -13.93
N GLU A 62 11.07 0.02 -14.53
CA GLU A 62 10.69 0.01 -15.95
C GLU A 62 9.65 1.06 -16.29
N ILE A 63 8.82 1.40 -15.33
CA ILE A 63 7.75 2.37 -15.53
C ILE A 63 7.99 3.67 -14.76
N GLY A 64 9.24 3.90 -14.38
CA GLY A 64 9.67 5.17 -13.81
C GLY A 64 9.44 5.34 -12.32
N ILE A 65 9.19 4.27 -11.60
CA ILE A 65 8.99 4.34 -10.15
C ILE A 65 10.11 3.60 -9.45
N ASP A 66 10.87 4.31 -8.61
CA ASP A 66 11.97 3.73 -7.88
C ASP A 66 11.54 3.41 -6.46
N ILE A 67 11.48 2.12 -6.12
CA ILE A 67 11.14 1.69 -4.76
C ILE A 67 12.37 1.16 -4.01
N SER A 68 13.57 1.35 -4.55
CA SER A 68 14.78 0.78 -3.96
C SER A 68 15.11 1.36 -2.60
N GLU A 69 14.64 2.57 -2.29
CA GLU A 69 14.89 3.20 -1.00
C GLU A 69 13.85 2.88 0.05
N GLN A 70 12.77 2.22 -0.33
CA GLN A 70 11.76 1.80 0.62
C GLN A 70 12.30 0.66 1.47
N LYS A 71 11.68 0.41 2.63
CA LYS A 71 12.17 -0.59 3.56
C LYS A 71 11.05 -1.53 3.99
N SER A 72 11.43 -2.79 4.21
CA SER A 72 10.53 -3.77 4.81
C SER A 72 10.34 -3.42 6.28
N LYS A 73 9.11 -3.44 6.75
CA LYS A 73 8.77 -3.03 8.12
C LYS A 73 7.79 -4.02 8.72
N ILE A 74 7.95 -4.30 10.00
CA ILE A 74 6.97 -5.12 10.70
C ILE A 74 5.74 -4.28 11.01
N ILE A 75 4.56 -4.88 10.87
CA ILE A 75 3.32 -4.19 11.18
C ILE A 75 3.22 -3.99 12.69
N ARG A 76 2.77 -2.80 13.11
CA ARG A 76 2.58 -2.47 14.51
C ARG A 76 1.15 -1.98 14.71
N GLU A 77 0.66 -2.12 15.93
CA GLU A 77 -0.69 -1.67 16.27
C GLU A 77 -0.90 -0.19 15.99
N ASP A 78 0.12 0.63 16.24
CA ASP A 78 -0.03 2.06 15.98
C ASP A 78 -0.20 2.36 14.49
N MET A 79 0.42 1.57 13.62
CA MET A 79 0.21 1.71 12.18
C MET A 79 -1.25 1.44 11.81
N ILE A 80 -1.82 0.40 12.39
CA ILE A 80 -3.22 0.05 12.12
C ILE A 80 -4.14 1.13 12.68
N ARG A 81 -3.89 1.54 13.91
CA ARG A 81 -4.73 2.51 14.60
C ARG A 81 -4.72 3.88 13.90
N ASN A 82 -3.57 4.25 13.34
CA ASN A 82 -3.41 5.57 12.74
C ASN A 82 -3.68 5.60 11.23
N SER A 83 -4.02 4.46 10.65
CA SER A 83 -4.32 4.42 9.21
C SER A 83 -5.81 4.60 8.98
N ASP A 84 -6.14 5.36 7.96
CA ASP A 84 -7.55 5.62 7.60
C ASP A 84 -8.11 4.51 6.72
N ASP A 85 -7.26 3.94 5.88
CA ASP A 85 -7.63 2.84 5.00
C ASP A 85 -6.55 1.78 5.06
N MET A 86 -6.95 0.53 4.99
CA MET A 86 -6.01 -0.59 5.06
C MET A 86 -6.32 -1.58 3.97
N ILE A 87 -5.28 -2.01 3.26
CA ILE A 87 -5.40 -2.93 2.15
C ILE A 87 -4.58 -4.18 2.45
N ASN A 88 -5.25 -5.33 2.49
CA ASN A 88 -4.57 -6.62 2.59
C ASN A 88 -4.29 -7.10 1.16
N MET A 89 -3.04 -7.28 0.83
CA MET A 89 -2.64 -7.68 -0.52
C MET A 89 -2.97 -9.14 -0.83
N GLY A 90 -3.65 -9.81 0.10
CA GLY A 90 -4.12 -11.17 -0.14
C GLY A 90 -3.34 -12.24 0.55
N CYS A 91 -2.45 -11.88 1.47
CA CYS A 91 -1.55 -12.85 2.08
C CYS A 91 -1.62 -12.90 3.60
N VAL A 92 -2.28 -11.94 4.25
CA VAL A 92 -2.36 -11.89 5.71
C VAL A 92 -3.69 -12.46 6.14
N ASP A 93 -3.68 -13.41 7.08
CA ASP A 93 -4.91 -14.00 7.58
C ASP A 93 -5.23 -13.47 8.97
N LYS A 94 -6.42 -13.83 9.48
CA LYS A 94 -6.90 -13.32 10.75
C LYS A 94 -6.04 -13.77 11.92
N GLN A 95 -5.43 -14.93 11.82
CA GLN A 95 -4.60 -15.45 12.91
C GLN A 95 -3.27 -14.69 12.99
N SER A 96 -2.74 -14.27 11.84
CA SER A 96 -1.46 -13.57 11.80
C SER A 96 -1.58 -12.15 12.33
N CYS A 97 -2.71 -11.50 12.08
CA CYS A 97 -2.90 -10.11 12.50
C CYS A 97 -4.37 -9.82 12.75
N PRO A 98 -4.90 -10.26 13.90
CA PRO A 98 -6.33 -10.07 14.19
C PRO A 98 -6.77 -8.62 14.17
N ALA A 99 -5.91 -7.70 14.65
CA ALA A 99 -6.28 -6.29 14.72
C ALA A 99 -6.62 -5.69 13.36
N LEU A 100 -5.97 -6.18 12.31
CA LEU A 100 -6.22 -5.69 10.96
C LEU A 100 -7.66 -5.95 10.54
N PHE A 101 -8.19 -7.13 10.89
CA PHE A 101 -9.49 -7.57 10.40
C PHE A 101 -10.68 -6.99 11.15
N ILE A 102 -10.45 -6.42 12.32
CA ILE A 102 -11.54 -5.75 13.04
C ILE A 102 -11.69 -4.29 12.62
N ASN A 103 -10.85 -3.82 11.70
CA ASN A 103 -10.83 -2.43 11.26
C ASN A 103 -11.21 -2.23 9.79
N ASN A 104 -12.06 -3.11 9.25
CA ASN A 104 -12.58 -2.99 7.88
C ASN A 104 -11.48 -2.94 6.81
N VAL A 105 -10.62 -3.95 6.84
CA VAL A 105 -9.57 -4.05 5.85
C VAL A 105 -10.17 -4.40 4.47
N ILE A 106 -9.62 -3.79 3.44
CA ILE A 106 -10.00 -4.09 2.05
C ILE A 106 -9.12 -5.24 1.55
N GLU A 107 -9.74 -6.25 0.93
CA GLU A 107 -9.00 -7.42 0.42
C GLU A 107 -8.76 -7.30 -1.07
N TRP A 108 -7.50 -7.40 -1.49
CA TRP A 108 -7.19 -7.31 -2.91
C TRP A 108 -6.80 -8.62 -3.57
N GLY A 109 -6.44 -9.64 -2.91
CA GLY A 109 -6.16 -10.95 -3.52
C GLY A 109 -5.13 -10.91 -4.64
N ILE A 110 -4.01 -10.24 -4.42
CA ILE A 110 -2.95 -10.13 -5.42
C ILE A 110 -2.08 -11.39 -5.42
N GLU A 111 -1.79 -11.90 -6.63
CA GLU A 111 -0.95 -13.08 -6.78
C GLU A 111 0.46 -12.84 -6.24
N GLU A 112 1.06 -13.86 -5.62
CA GLU A 112 2.41 -13.78 -5.08
C GLU A 112 3.44 -13.77 -6.22
N PRO A 113 4.29 -12.74 -6.32
CA PRO A 113 5.26 -12.67 -7.41
C PRO A 113 6.51 -13.52 -7.21
N LYS A 114 6.78 -13.97 -5.98
CA LYS A 114 8.00 -14.71 -5.68
C LYS A 114 8.08 -15.98 -6.49
N GLY A 115 9.21 -16.19 -7.17
CA GLY A 115 9.41 -17.38 -7.97
C GLY A 115 8.72 -17.37 -9.32
N LYS A 116 8.05 -16.29 -9.68
CA LYS A 116 7.38 -16.19 -10.97
C LYS A 116 8.32 -15.57 -12.01
N SER A 117 7.95 -15.76 -13.28
CA SER A 117 8.73 -15.18 -14.38
C SER A 117 8.65 -13.66 -14.35
N LEU A 118 9.61 -13.02 -14.98
CA LEU A 118 9.64 -11.58 -15.07
C LEU A 118 8.35 -11.04 -15.71
N GLU A 119 7.91 -11.73 -16.76
CA GLU A 119 6.69 -11.36 -17.45
C GLU A 119 5.48 -11.41 -16.51
N LYS A 120 5.41 -12.47 -15.69
CA LYS A 120 4.32 -12.61 -14.72
C LYS A 120 4.37 -11.52 -13.67
N VAL A 121 5.56 -11.18 -13.21
CA VAL A 121 5.71 -10.11 -12.21
C VAL A 121 5.26 -8.78 -12.81
N ARG A 122 5.50 -8.56 -14.08
CA ARG A 122 4.99 -7.35 -14.75
C ARG A 122 3.48 -7.31 -14.78
N GLU A 123 2.82 -8.46 -15.00
CA GLU A 123 1.36 -8.53 -14.97
C GLU A 123 0.84 -8.22 -13.56
N ILE A 124 1.50 -8.76 -12.55
CA ILE A 124 1.12 -8.50 -11.15
C ILE A 124 1.29 -7.01 -10.85
N ARG A 125 2.39 -6.42 -11.27
CA ARG A 125 2.65 -4.98 -11.13
C ARG A 125 1.51 -4.17 -11.75
N ASP A 126 1.12 -4.54 -12.97
CA ASP A 126 0.08 -3.80 -13.69
C ASP A 126 -1.29 -3.94 -13.02
N ASP A 127 -1.57 -5.10 -12.44
CA ASP A 127 -2.80 -5.30 -11.67
C ASP A 127 -2.81 -4.39 -10.43
N ILE A 128 -1.69 -4.34 -9.73
CA ILE A 128 -1.58 -3.47 -8.54
C ILE A 128 -1.77 -2.01 -8.95
N GLU A 129 -1.18 -1.61 -10.07
CA GLU A 129 -1.30 -0.24 -10.54
C GLU A 129 -2.76 0.14 -10.77
N GLN A 130 -3.52 -0.74 -11.44
CA GLN A 130 -4.92 -0.45 -11.73
C GLN A 130 -5.74 -0.33 -10.46
N ARG A 131 -5.47 -1.19 -9.49
CA ARG A 131 -6.19 -1.15 -8.22
C ARG A 131 -5.85 0.10 -7.42
N VAL A 132 -4.59 0.53 -7.44
CA VAL A 132 -4.20 1.75 -6.74
C VAL A 132 -4.82 2.98 -7.40
N LYS A 133 -4.86 3.02 -8.72
CA LYS A 133 -5.52 4.12 -9.44
C LYS A 133 -6.99 4.21 -9.07
N GLN A 134 -7.68 3.06 -9.00
CA GLN A 134 -9.08 3.04 -8.63
C GLN A 134 -9.27 3.49 -7.19
N LEU A 135 -8.40 3.02 -6.30
CA LEU A 135 -8.45 3.44 -4.89
C LEU A 135 -8.29 4.96 -4.78
N ALA A 136 -7.31 5.52 -5.48
CA ALA A 136 -7.07 6.96 -5.44
C ALA A 136 -8.29 7.74 -5.93
N ALA A 137 -8.93 7.25 -6.99
CA ALA A 137 -10.13 7.89 -7.51
C ALA A 137 -11.29 7.82 -6.52
N ASP A 138 -11.44 6.68 -5.87
CA ASP A 138 -12.51 6.49 -4.88
C ASP A 138 -12.29 7.41 -3.67
N LEU A 139 -11.05 7.60 -3.26
CA LEU A 139 -10.74 8.49 -2.14
C LEU A 139 -11.04 9.95 -2.46
N VAL A 140 -10.81 10.36 -3.70
CA VAL A 140 -11.16 11.70 -4.12
C VAL A 140 -12.67 11.91 -4.03
N LYS A 141 -13.46 10.95 -4.48
CA LYS A 141 -14.91 11.04 -4.42
C LYS A 141 -15.41 11.12 -2.99
N SER A 142 -14.85 10.28 -2.09
CA SER A 142 -15.23 10.32 -0.68
C SER A 142 -14.95 11.66 -0.06
N SER A 143 -13.78 12.22 -0.35
CA SER A 143 -13.39 13.53 0.15
C SER A 143 -14.36 14.61 -0.29
N GLN A 144 -14.76 14.57 -1.56
CA GLN A 144 -15.68 15.56 -2.09
C GLN A 144 -17.06 15.44 -1.46
N GLN A 145 -17.49 14.23 -1.14
CA GLN A 145 -18.80 14.01 -0.52
C GLN A 145 -18.89 14.53 0.89
N VAL A 146 -17.76 14.63 1.57
CA VAL A 146 -17.75 15.05 2.97
C VAL A 146 -17.80 16.57 3.10
N ASN A 147 -17.63 17.30 2.03
CA ASN A 147 -17.52 18.74 2.09
C ASN A 147 -18.86 19.45 1.92
N TYR A 148 -19.82 19.06 2.71
CA TYR A 148 -21.10 19.78 2.67
C TYR A 148 -21.42 20.38 4.00
#